data_03c97aae285b73003dd7408e5271f5f9
#
_entry.id   03c97aae285b73003dd7408e5271f5f9
#
_cell.length_a   1.000
_cell.length_b   1.000
_cell.length_c   1.000
_cell.angle_alpha   90.00
_cell.angle_beta   90.00
_cell.angle_gamma   90.00
#
_symmetry.space_group_name_H-M   'P 1'
#
loop_
_entity.id
_entity.type
_entity.pdbx_description
1 polymer ?
#
loop_
_entity_poly.entity_id
_entity_poly.type
_entity_poly.pdbx_seq_one_letter_code
_entity_poly.pdbx_strand_id
1 'polypeptide(L)'
;MPFLDTAKLWGVGLAYQSPSHYILMGYGGGFMAQIVYVLTNAAMPGFVKIGKTLIEDINQRLGQLYTTGVPFPFELAFACKVPNADEVERALHRAFAPNRANPRREFFNIEPDQAIAILKLLHVEDATSEIASMQSAIPAEEIEAGKQYKARRPNLNFKDVGIPIGAVLHFTESEATVTVASERKVRLGDEELSLTAATRQLLGIEHAVQPSPYWTYDGKSLLAMYNDTYVLEG
;
A
#
# COMPACT_ATOMS: atom_id res chain seq x y z
N MET A 1 58.69 -9.54 -35.69
CA MET A 1 57.30 -10.02 -35.80
C MET A 1 56.45 -9.17 -34.86
N PRO A 2 55.60 -8.28 -35.35
CA PRO A 2 54.78 -7.41 -34.50
C PRO A 2 53.51 -8.11 -34.09
N PHE A 3 53.16 -7.98 -32.80
CA PHE A 3 51.87 -8.38 -32.23
C PHE A 3 50.76 -7.53 -32.81
N LEU A 4 49.78 -8.18 -33.43
CA LEU A 4 48.56 -7.59 -33.92
C LEU A 4 47.65 -7.18 -32.75
N ASP A 5 47.33 -5.90 -32.74
CA ASP A 5 46.36 -5.23 -31.86
C ASP A 5 44.93 -5.61 -32.30
N THR A 6 44.22 -6.42 -31.48
CA THR A 6 42.83 -6.86 -31.71
C THR A 6 41.80 -6.01 -30.98
N ALA A 7 42.06 -4.73 -30.74
CA ALA A 7 41.16 -3.82 -30.02
C ALA A 7 40.34 -2.88 -30.93
N LYS A 8 39.84 -3.38 -32.08
CA LYS A 8 38.96 -2.58 -32.95
C LYS A 8 37.84 -3.39 -33.56
N LEU A 9 36.93 -3.88 -32.75
CA LEU A 9 35.63 -4.38 -33.28
C LEU A 9 34.65 -4.55 -32.10
N TRP A 10 34.18 -3.45 -31.54
CA TRP A 10 32.89 -3.33 -30.84
C TRP A 10 32.69 -1.85 -30.48
N GLY A 11 32.57 -1.03 -31.51
CA GLY A 11 32.14 0.37 -31.39
C GLY A 11 30.63 0.44 -31.24
N VAL A 12 30.10 0.14 -30.08
CA VAL A 12 28.75 0.57 -29.65
C VAL A 12 28.90 1.15 -28.26
N GLY A 13 29.28 2.41 -28.21
CA GLY A 13 29.15 3.22 -27.01
C GLY A 13 27.67 3.43 -26.73
N LEU A 14 27.06 2.53 -26.01
CA LEU A 14 25.79 2.82 -25.32
C LEU A 14 26.12 3.82 -24.21
N ALA A 15 26.03 5.10 -24.52
CA ALA A 15 25.95 6.14 -23.54
C ALA A 15 24.67 5.86 -22.75
N TYR A 16 24.83 5.43 -21.49
CA TYR A 16 23.76 5.37 -20.50
C TYR A 16 23.28 6.82 -20.28
N GLN A 17 22.28 7.23 -21.04
CA GLN A 17 21.57 8.47 -20.80
C GLN A 17 20.60 8.24 -19.65
N SER A 18 20.87 8.91 -18.54
CA SER A 18 19.96 8.92 -17.39
C SER A 18 18.57 9.39 -17.80
N PRO A 19 17.50 8.87 -17.19
CA PRO A 19 16.11 9.23 -17.50
C PRO A 19 15.79 10.73 -17.46
N SER A 20 16.62 11.52 -16.81
CA SER A 20 16.47 12.99 -16.66
C SER A 20 16.57 13.79 -17.96
N HIS A 21 17.08 13.21 -19.05
CA HIS A 21 17.26 13.95 -20.32
C HIS A 21 16.05 13.91 -21.25
N TYR A 22 15.07 13.03 -21.00
CA TYR A 22 13.85 12.96 -21.83
C TYR A 22 12.77 13.98 -21.45
N ILE A 23 12.94 14.68 -20.32
CA ILE A 23 11.95 15.63 -19.78
C ILE A 23 12.09 17.04 -20.43
N LEU A 24 13.17 17.34 -21.15
CA LEU A 24 13.50 18.71 -21.59
C LEU A 24 13.34 18.98 -23.10
N MET A 25 12.88 18.04 -23.91
CA MET A 25 12.57 18.31 -25.31
C MET A 25 11.08 18.45 -25.55
N GLY A 26 10.63 19.65 -25.39
CA GLY A 26 9.61 20.44 -26.05
C GLY A 26 8.41 19.73 -26.65
N TYR A 27 7.26 19.89 -25.99
CA TYR A 27 6.03 20.28 -26.64
C TYR A 27 5.33 21.28 -25.71
N GLY A 28 5.13 22.51 -26.18
CA GLY A 28 4.38 23.58 -25.50
C GLY A 28 2.88 23.30 -25.51
N GLY A 29 2.45 22.25 -24.88
CA GLY A 29 1.11 21.97 -24.44
C GLY A 29 1.25 21.61 -22.96
N GLY A 30 0.54 22.32 -22.08
CA GLY A 30 0.58 22.05 -20.65
C GLY A 30 0.40 20.55 -20.40
N PHE A 31 1.46 19.89 -19.97
CA PHE A 31 1.41 18.46 -19.61
C PHE A 31 0.54 18.38 -18.36
N MET A 32 -0.72 17.99 -18.53
CA MET A 32 -1.62 17.69 -17.42
C MET A 32 -0.98 16.57 -16.61
N ALA A 33 -0.53 16.88 -15.40
CA ALA A 33 0.21 15.92 -14.59
C ALA A 33 -0.71 14.75 -14.19
N GLN A 34 -0.45 13.59 -14.76
CA GLN A 34 -1.14 12.36 -14.40
C GLN A 34 -0.52 11.77 -13.13
N ILE A 35 -1.38 11.31 -12.25
CA ILE A 35 -1.00 10.65 -11.01
C ILE A 35 -1.56 9.23 -10.93
N VAL A 36 -0.82 8.38 -10.23
CA VAL A 36 -1.34 7.11 -9.70
C VAL A 36 -1.54 7.29 -8.21
N TYR A 37 -2.67 6.81 -7.71
CA TYR A 37 -3.05 6.95 -6.31
C TYR A 37 -3.41 5.62 -5.65
N VAL A 38 -3.23 5.56 -4.34
CA VAL A 38 -3.59 4.46 -3.45
C VAL A 38 -4.57 5.00 -2.42
N LEU A 39 -5.78 4.42 -2.38
CA LEU A 39 -6.83 4.82 -1.44
C LEU A 39 -7.18 3.67 -0.51
N THR A 40 -7.56 4.02 0.71
CA THR A 40 -8.16 3.14 1.70
C THR A 40 -9.54 3.63 2.11
N ASN A 41 -10.33 2.77 2.76
CA ASN A 41 -11.64 3.15 3.30
C ASN A 41 -11.87 2.49 4.65
N ALA A 42 -12.36 3.25 5.62
CA ALA A 42 -12.60 2.77 6.98
C ALA A 42 -13.58 1.59 7.05
N ALA A 43 -14.59 1.56 6.16
CA ALA A 43 -15.57 0.48 6.07
C ALA A 43 -15.08 -0.75 5.30
N MET A 44 -13.94 -0.66 4.62
CA MET A 44 -13.36 -1.74 3.83
C MET A 44 -11.92 -2.05 4.28
N PRO A 45 -11.71 -2.48 5.54
CA PRO A 45 -10.38 -2.78 6.03
C PRO A 45 -9.75 -3.93 5.25
N GLY A 46 -8.43 -3.83 4.98
CA GLY A 46 -7.71 -4.81 4.18
C GLY A 46 -7.89 -4.66 2.66
N PHE A 47 -8.70 -3.70 2.21
CA PHE A 47 -8.82 -3.39 0.79
C PHE A 47 -8.16 -2.07 0.44
N VAL A 48 -7.44 -2.10 -0.66
CA VAL A 48 -6.79 -0.95 -1.27
C VAL A 48 -7.36 -0.73 -2.66
N LYS A 49 -7.68 0.52 -2.97
CA LYS A 49 -8.00 0.91 -4.35
C LYS A 49 -6.78 1.55 -4.97
N ILE A 50 -6.37 1.01 -6.13
CA ILE A 50 -5.30 1.58 -6.97
C ILE A 50 -5.95 2.14 -8.22
N GLY A 51 -5.67 3.40 -8.53
CA GLY A 51 -6.22 4.07 -9.72
C GLY A 51 -5.33 5.21 -10.17
N LYS A 52 -5.73 5.83 -11.28
CA LYS A 52 -5.07 7.01 -11.85
C LYS A 52 -6.07 8.12 -12.16
N THR A 53 -5.57 9.34 -12.26
CA THR A 53 -6.33 10.50 -12.73
C THR A 53 -5.38 11.64 -13.11
N LEU A 54 -5.92 12.75 -13.60
CA LEU A 54 -5.20 14.02 -13.62
C LEU A 54 -5.15 14.60 -12.20
N ILE A 55 -4.09 15.29 -11.86
CA ILE A 55 -3.93 15.84 -10.50
C ILE A 55 -5.05 16.82 -10.16
N GLU A 56 -5.50 17.60 -11.12
CA GLU A 56 -6.61 18.57 -10.99
C GLU A 56 -7.98 17.89 -10.77
N ASP A 57 -8.15 16.67 -11.26
CA ASP A 57 -9.42 15.92 -11.18
C ASP A 57 -9.53 15.05 -9.93
N ILE A 58 -8.48 14.96 -9.10
CA ILE A 58 -8.44 14.02 -7.96
C ILE A 58 -9.58 14.29 -6.96
N ASN A 59 -9.89 15.55 -6.67
CA ASN A 59 -10.96 15.91 -5.75
C ASN A 59 -12.34 15.50 -6.28
N GLN A 60 -12.58 15.73 -7.56
CA GLN A 60 -13.80 15.28 -8.22
C GLN A 60 -13.86 13.74 -8.18
N ARG A 61 -12.74 13.06 -8.41
CA ARG A 61 -12.66 11.60 -8.38
C ARG A 61 -12.95 11.03 -7.00
N LEU A 62 -12.39 11.61 -5.95
CA LEU A 62 -12.68 11.22 -4.56
C LEU A 62 -14.17 11.43 -4.21
N GLY A 63 -14.75 12.56 -4.61
CA GLY A 63 -16.19 12.80 -4.45
C GLY A 63 -17.06 11.81 -5.21
N GLN A 64 -16.70 11.43 -6.45
CA GLN A 64 -17.40 10.41 -7.23
C GLN A 64 -17.33 9.00 -6.60
N LEU A 65 -16.26 8.70 -5.89
CA LEU A 65 -16.10 7.43 -5.17
C LEU A 65 -16.89 7.42 -3.86
N TYR A 66 -17.12 8.58 -3.25
CA TYR A 66 -17.94 8.74 -2.05
C TYR A 66 -19.39 8.93 -2.44
N THR A 67 -20.12 7.84 -2.60
CA THR A 67 -21.54 7.80 -2.94
C THR A 67 -22.36 7.25 -1.79
N THR A 68 -23.69 7.33 -1.88
CA THR A 68 -24.63 6.83 -0.86
C THR A 68 -24.45 5.33 -0.51
N GLY A 69 -23.74 4.57 -1.33
CA GLY A 69 -23.41 3.17 -1.06
C GLY A 69 -22.11 2.97 -0.26
N VAL A 70 -21.40 4.04 0.07
CA VAL A 70 -20.12 3.97 0.80
C VAL A 70 -20.26 4.78 2.09
N PRO A 71 -20.19 4.16 3.29
CA PRO A 71 -20.50 4.83 4.56
C PRO A 71 -19.45 5.86 4.99
N PHE A 72 -18.21 5.75 4.52
CA PHE A 72 -17.13 6.69 4.83
C PHE A 72 -16.38 7.10 3.57
N PRO A 73 -15.83 8.33 3.52
CA PRO A 73 -15.01 8.77 2.40
C PRO A 73 -13.73 7.92 2.27
N PHE A 74 -13.21 7.89 1.04
CA PHE A 74 -11.89 7.30 0.80
C PHE A 74 -10.80 8.22 1.32
N GLU A 75 -9.82 7.62 1.96
CA GLU A 75 -8.61 8.29 2.45
C GLU A 75 -7.46 8.07 1.46
N LEU A 76 -6.75 9.14 1.15
CA LEU A 76 -5.55 9.09 0.33
C LEU A 76 -4.40 8.54 1.17
N ALA A 77 -3.97 7.31 0.87
CA ALA A 77 -2.78 6.73 1.49
C ALA A 77 -1.49 7.21 0.80
N PHE A 78 -1.53 7.35 -0.53
CA PHE A 78 -0.41 7.82 -1.34
C PHE A 78 -0.88 8.28 -2.71
N ALA A 79 -0.19 9.27 -3.28
CA ALA A 79 -0.32 9.64 -4.67
C ALA A 79 1.02 10.15 -5.21
N CYS A 80 1.30 9.85 -6.46
CA CYS A 80 2.55 10.28 -7.09
C CYS A 80 2.38 10.55 -8.58
N LYS A 81 3.19 11.50 -9.08
CA LYS A 81 3.37 11.74 -10.50
C LYS A 81 4.30 10.67 -11.07
N VAL A 82 3.91 10.08 -12.18
CA VAL A 82 4.67 9.03 -12.88
C VAL A 82 4.81 9.37 -14.36
N PRO A 83 5.84 8.86 -15.06
CA PRO A 83 6.03 9.15 -16.48
C PRO A 83 4.87 8.70 -17.37
N ASN A 84 4.23 7.57 -17.01
CA ASN A 84 3.11 6.99 -17.75
C ASN A 84 2.15 6.33 -16.76
N ALA A 85 1.10 7.05 -16.37
CA ALA A 85 0.15 6.57 -15.38
C ALA A 85 -0.67 5.35 -15.87
N ASP A 86 -0.95 5.28 -17.17
CA ASP A 86 -1.65 4.14 -17.78
C ASP A 86 -0.85 2.84 -17.64
N GLU A 87 0.44 2.93 -17.86
CA GLU A 87 1.34 1.79 -17.82
C GLU A 87 1.63 1.35 -16.39
N VAL A 88 1.89 2.30 -15.50
CA VAL A 88 2.14 2.04 -14.07
C VAL A 88 0.91 1.44 -13.39
N GLU A 89 -0.29 2.03 -13.59
CA GLU A 89 -1.53 1.48 -13.04
C GLU A 89 -1.78 0.05 -13.56
N ARG A 90 -1.63 -0.18 -14.86
CA ARG A 90 -1.80 -1.51 -15.45
C ARG A 90 -0.81 -2.52 -14.91
N ALA A 91 0.44 -2.12 -14.70
CA ALA A 91 1.48 -2.97 -14.12
C ALA A 91 1.14 -3.37 -12.68
N LEU A 92 0.71 -2.42 -11.84
CA LEU A 92 0.25 -2.69 -10.48
C LEU A 92 -0.98 -3.60 -10.45
N HIS A 93 -1.98 -3.33 -11.30
CA HIS A 93 -3.17 -4.17 -11.41
C HIS A 93 -2.82 -5.61 -11.84
N ARG A 94 -1.78 -5.78 -12.64
CA ARG A 94 -1.29 -7.11 -13.06
C ARG A 94 -0.48 -7.77 -11.95
N ALA A 95 0.37 -7.05 -11.27
CA ALA A 95 1.16 -7.56 -10.15
C ALA A 95 0.28 -8.06 -9.01
N PHE A 96 -0.78 -7.31 -8.69
CA PHE A 96 -1.73 -7.65 -7.63
C PHE A 96 -2.98 -8.40 -8.12
N ALA A 97 -2.99 -8.91 -9.35
CA ALA A 97 -4.14 -9.65 -9.89
C ALA A 97 -4.61 -10.82 -9.00
N PRO A 98 -3.72 -11.62 -8.37
CA PRO A 98 -4.14 -12.69 -7.46
C PRO A 98 -4.91 -12.18 -6.23
N ASN A 99 -4.66 -10.94 -5.80
CA ASN A 99 -5.29 -10.31 -4.65
C ASN A 99 -6.51 -9.46 -5.02
N ARG A 100 -6.90 -9.42 -6.29
CA ARG A 100 -8.03 -8.61 -6.75
C ARG A 100 -9.35 -9.13 -6.20
N ALA A 101 -10.07 -8.30 -5.43
CA ALA A 101 -11.33 -8.68 -4.80
C ALA A 101 -12.45 -8.98 -5.80
N ASN A 102 -12.50 -8.25 -6.90
CA ASN A 102 -13.49 -8.42 -7.96
C ASN A 102 -12.86 -8.08 -9.32
N PRO A 103 -12.94 -8.97 -10.34
CA PRO A 103 -12.32 -8.75 -11.65
C PRO A 103 -12.76 -7.47 -12.36
N ARG A 104 -13.94 -6.93 -12.04
CA ARG A 104 -14.50 -5.70 -12.64
C ARG A 104 -14.24 -4.45 -11.81
N ARG A 105 -13.52 -4.57 -10.68
CA ARG A 105 -13.24 -3.46 -9.77
C ARG A 105 -11.74 -3.36 -9.51
N GLU A 106 -11.29 -2.19 -9.09
CA GLU A 106 -9.89 -1.86 -8.85
C GLU A 106 -9.54 -1.90 -7.36
N PHE A 107 -10.10 -2.91 -6.68
CA PHE A 107 -9.87 -3.16 -5.26
C PHE A 107 -9.07 -4.44 -5.08
N PHE A 108 -8.05 -4.35 -4.23
CA PHE A 108 -7.09 -5.41 -3.98
C PHE A 108 -7.00 -5.68 -2.48
N ASN A 109 -6.98 -6.96 -2.11
CA ASN A 109 -6.75 -7.38 -0.72
C ASN A 109 -5.25 -7.42 -0.45
N ILE A 110 -4.69 -6.26 -0.22
CA ILE A 110 -3.27 -6.01 0.05
C ILE A 110 -3.12 -4.91 1.08
N GLU A 111 -1.94 -4.80 1.70
CA GLU A 111 -1.61 -3.62 2.49
C GLU A 111 -1.22 -2.46 1.59
N PRO A 112 -1.59 -1.21 1.96
CA PRO A 112 -1.23 -0.02 1.20
C PRO A 112 0.27 0.08 0.90
N ASP A 113 1.10 -0.30 1.87
CA ASP A 113 2.55 -0.23 1.79
C ASP A 113 3.14 -1.09 0.65
N GLN A 114 2.49 -2.18 0.28
CA GLN A 114 2.94 -3.03 -0.83
C GLN A 114 2.86 -2.27 -2.17
N ALA A 115 1.75 -1.59 -2.42
CA ALA A 115 1.60 -0.76 -3.62
C ALA A 115 2.48 0.50 -3.55
N ILE A 116 2.54 1.14 -2.38
CA ILE A 116 3.33 2.36 -2.15
C ILE A 116 4.82 2.09 -2.36
N ALA A 117 5.36 0.96 -1.90
CA ALA A 117 6.75 0.60 -2.09
C ALA A 117 7.13 0.52 -3.58
N ILE A 118 6.27 -0.09 -4.40
CA ILE A 118 6.48 -0.15 -5.85
C ILE A 118 6.38 1.26 -6.48
N LEU A 119 5.37 2.04 -6.09
CA LEU A 119 5.20 3.41 -6.60
C LEU A 119 6.37 4.32 -6.25
N LYS A 120 6.95 4.17 -5.06
CA LYS A 120 8.17 4.91 -4.65
C LYS A 120 9.40 4.59 -5.50
N LEU A 121 9.46 3.46 -6.18
CA LEU A 121 10.52 3.15 -7.14
C LEU A 121 10.27 3.76 -8.53
N LEU A 122 9.01 4.01 -8.87
CA LEU A 122 8.59 4.43 -10.22
C LEU A 122 8.23 5.91 -10.32
N HIS A 123 8.02 6.59 -9.19
CA HIS A 123 7.55 7.97 -9.17
C HIS A 123 8.64 8.98 -9.57
N VAL A 124 8.19 10.07 -10.16
CA VAL A 124 9.02 11.26 -10.42
C VAL A 124 8.91 12.22 -9.24
N GLU A 125 7.73 12.32 -8.64
CA GLU A 125 7.41 13.25 -7.56
C GLU A 125 6.28 12.70 -6.68
N ASP A 126 6.43 12.81 -5.35
CA ASP A 126 5.37 12.52 -4.38
C ASP A 126 4.36 13.68 -4.36
N ALA A 127 3.13 13.42 -4.76
CA ALA A 127 2.04 14.39 -4.80
C ALA A 127 1.08 14.26 -3.60
N THR A 128 1.37 13.41 -2.63
CA THR A 128 0.44 13.10 -1.52
C THR A 128 0.08 14.35 -0.71
N SER A 129 1.07 15.14 -0.34
CA SER A 129 0.86 16.37 0.46
C SER A 129 0.14 17.46 -0.35
N GLU A 130 0.46 17.59 -1.64
CA GLU A 130 -0.19 18.53 -2.55
C GLU A 130 -1.69 18.23 -2.63
N ILE A 131 -2.05 16.96 -2.88
CA ILE A 131 -3.44 16.52 -2.99
C ILE A 131 -4.17 16.59 -1.64
N ALA A 132 -3.52 16.22 -0.55
CA ALA A 132 -4.12 16.32 0.78
C ALA A 132 -4.51 17.76 1.13
N SER A 133 -3.73 18.75 0.70
CA SER A 133 -4.06 20.17 0.87
C SER A 133 -5.23 20.64 0.00
N MET A 134 -5.50 19.97 -1.12
CA MET A 134 -6.59 20.27 -2.04
C MET A 134 -7.94 19.64 -1.63
N GLN A 135 -7.95 18.71 -0.67
CA GLN A 135 -9.15 17.98 -0.25
C GLN A 135 -10.17 18.91 0.44
N SER A 136 -10.86 19.72 -0.34
CA SER A 136 -11.96 20.57 0.14
C SER A 136 -13.36 20.06 -0.20
N ALA A 137 -13.46 19.00 -1.02
CA ALA A 137 -14.74 18.50 -1.53
C ALA A 137 -15.53 17.61 -0.55
N ILE A 138 -14.86 17.09 0.50
CA ILE A 138 -15.49 16.21 1.50
C ILE A 138 -15.56 16.97 2.82
N PRO A 139 -16.75 17.05 3.47
CA PRO A 139 -16.88 17.70 4.76
C PRO A 139 -15.95 17.09 5.80
N ALA A 140 -15.31 17.93 6.62
CA ALA A 140 -14.37 17.47 7.65
C ALA A 140 -15.04 16.50 8.66
N GLU A 141 -16.33 16.67 8.91
CA GLU A 141 -17.14 15.81 9.79
C GLU A 141 -17.20 14.36 9.28
N GLU A 142 -17.30 14.16 7.97
CA GLU A 142 -17.33 12.84 7.33
C GLU A 142 -15.98 12.12 7.42
N ILE A 143 -14.91 12.89 7.25
CA ILE A 143 -13.54 12.36 7.41
C ILE A 143 -13.32 11.96 8.87
N GLU A 144 -13.76 12.79 9.79
CA GLU A 144 -13.62 12.54 11.24
C GLU A 144 -14.46 11.33 11.68
N ALA A 145 -15.66 11.16 11.12
CA ALA A 145 -16.50 9.98 11.36
C ALA A 145 -15.77 8.68 10.97
N GLY A 146 -15.09 8.67 9.82
CA GLY A 146 -14.27 7.52 9.40
C GLY A 146 -13.11 7.23 10.33
N LYS A 147 -12.42 8.27 10.83
CA LYS A 147 -11.33 8.13 11.81
C LYS A 147 -11.84 7.58 13.14
N GLN A 148 -12.96 8.10 13.64
CA GLN A 148 -13.58 7.62 14.86
C GLN A 148 -14.04 6.16 14.73
N TYR A 149 -14.58 5.79 13.57
CA TYR A 149 -14.94 4.41 13.28
C TYR A 149 -13.71 3.48 13.34
N LYS A 150 -12.60 3.85 12.71
CA LYS A 150 -11.33 3.13 12.82
C LYS A 150 -10.83 3.04 14.27
N ALA A 151 -10.92 4.14 15.02
CA ALA A 151 -10.48 4.20 16.40
C ALA A 151 -11.34 3.34 17.35
N ARG A 152 -12.61 3.08 17.03
CA ARG A 152 -13.50 2.21 17.78
C ARG A 152 -13.21 0.73 17.59
N ARG A 153 -12.53 0.33 16.53
CA ARG A 153 -12.12 -1.07 16.36
C ARG A 153 -11.05 -1.41 17.41
N PRO A 154 -11.27 -2.44 18.23
CA PRO A 154 -10.34 -2.79 19.28
C PRO A 154 -9.00 -3.24 18.70
N ASN A 155 -7.92 -3.01 19.44
CA ASN A 155 -6.65 -3.63 19.10
C ASN A 155 -6.77 -5.15 19.14
N LEU A 156 -6.06 -5.85 18.26
CA LEU A 156 -6.02 -7.31 18.25
C LEU A 156 -5.72 -7.86 19.65
N ASN A 157 -6.62 -8.69 20.13
CA ASN A 157 -6.44 -9.50 21.33
C ASN A 157 -6.44 -10.98 20.91
N PHE A 158 -5.37 -11.69 21.16
CA PHE A 158 -5.21 -13.07 20.72
C PHE A 158 -6.25 -14.01 21.33
N LYS A 159 -6.65 -13.76 22.58
CA LYS A 159 -7.69 -14.53 23.27
C LYS A 159 -9.06 -14.37 22.58
N ASP A 160 -9.41 -13.13 22.20
CA ASP A 160 -10.70 -12.84 21.57
C ASP A 160 -10.81 -13.51 20.21
N VAL A 161 -9.71 -13.58 19.45
CA VAL A 161 -9.64 -14.27 18.14
C VAL A 161 -9.37 -15.77 18.27
N GLY A 162 -9.42 -16.33 19.49
CA GLY A 162 -9.27 -17.77 19.72
C GLY A 162 -7.85 -18.32 19.64
N ILE A 163 -6.83 -17.44 19.76
CA ILE A 163 -5.41 -17.85 19.69
C ILE A 163 -4.88 -17.96 21.13
N PRO A 164 -4.47 -19.16 21.57
CA PRO A 164 -3.97 -19.36 22.93
C PRO A 164 -2.56 -18.81 23.13
N ILE A 165 -2.22 -18.51 24.39
CA ILE A 165 -0.83 -18.23 24.76
C ILE A 165 0.02 -19.45 24.48
N GLY A 166 1.22 -19.25 23.94
CA GLY A 166 2.11 -20.33 23.46
C GLY A 166 1.89 -20.73 22.00
N ALA A 167 0.83 -20.23 21.35
CA ALA A 167 0.61 -20.46 19.93
C ALA A 167 1.73 -19.84 19.08
N VAL A 168 2.08 -20.51 17.98
CA VAL A 168 3.07 -20.03 17.03
C VAL A 168 2.35 -19.38 15.85
N LEU A 169 2.72 -18.13 15.57
CA LEU A 169 2.27 -17.41 14.39
C LEU A 169 3.37 -17.44 13.32
N HIS A 170 2.98 -17.61 12.08
CA HIS A 170 3.88 -17.65 10.94
C HIS A 170 3.83 -16.34 10.16
N PHE A 171 5.00 -15.80 9.83
CA PHE A 171 5.12 -14.58 9.04
C PHE A 171 4.96 -14.89 7.56
N THR A 172 4.18 -14.10 6.83
CA THR A 172 3.85 -14.37 5.41
C THR A 172 4.99 -14.06 4.45
N GLU A 173 5.89 -13.15 4.83
CA GLU A 173 6.96 -12.66 3.96
C GLU A 173 8.29 -13.42 4.14
N SER A 174 8.37 -14.32 5.14
CA SER A 174 9.54 -15.17 5.37
C SER A 174 9.19 -16.35 6.28
N GLU A 175 10.15 -17.26 6.51
CA GLU A 175 10.02 -18.41 7.44
C GLU A 175 10.04 -18.00 8.93
N ALA A 176 10.02 -16.70 9.24
CA ALA A 176 10.05 -16.22 10.61
C ALA A 176 8.76 -16.58 11.35
N THR A 177 8.90 -16.85 12.64
CA THR A 177 7.77 -17.14 13.53
C THR A 177 7.87 -16.34 14.82
N VAL A 178 6.73 -16.11 15.46
CA VAL A 178 6.66 -15.59 16.83
C VAL A 178 5.75 -16.47 17.66
N THR A 179 6.00 -16.48 18.98
CA THR A 179 5.14 -17.20 19.93
C THR A 179 4.27 -16.18 20.67
N VAL A 180 2.98 -16.45 20.80
CA VAL A 180 2.07 -15.61 21.59
C VAL A 180 2.45 -15.68 23.06
N ALA A 181 2.91 -14.56 23.62
CA ALA A 181 3.39 -14.45 25.00
C ALA A 181 2.29 -14.01 25.99
N SER A 182 1.34 -13.19 25.53
CA SER A 182 0.19 -12.75 26.30
C SER A 182 -0.98 -12.40 25.37
N GLU A 183 -2.08 -11.91 25.90
CA GLU A 183 -3.26 -11.52 25.10
C GLU A 183 -2.94 -10.50 24.00
N ARG A 184 -1.86 -9.72 24.12
CA ARG A 184 -1.50 -8.62 23.21
C ARG A 184 -0.05 -8.57 22.80
N LYS A 185 0.77 -9.53 23.28
CA LYS A 185 2.20 -9.54 22.99
C LYS A 185 2.65 -10.88 22.43
N VAL A 186 3.72 -10.83 21.68
CA VAL A 186 4.40 -11.97 21.10
C VAL A 186 5.85 -11.97 21.52
N ARG A 187 6.50 -13.13 21.39
CA ARG A 187 7.95 -13.30 21.59
C ARG A 187 8.61 -13.59 20.25
N LEU A 188 9.56 -12.73 19.89
CA LEU A 188 10.43 -12.92 18.73
C LEU A 188 11.86 -13.16 19.26
N GLY A 189 12.34 -14.40 19.15
CA GLY A 189 13.56 -14.81 19.85
C GLY A 189 13.37 -14.70 21.36
N ASP A 190 14.23 -13.92 22.03
CA ASP A 190 14.18 -13.70 23.48
C ASP A 190 13.41 -12.41 23.87
N GLU A 191 12.94 -11.65 22.89
CA GLU A 191 12.32 -10.35 23.10
C GLU A 191 10.77 -10.46 23.10
N GLU A 192 10.13 -9.87 24.13
CA GLU A 192 8.67 -9.76 24.21
C GLU A 192 8.21 -8.37 23.78
N LEU A 193 7.45 -8.31 22.67
CA LEU A 193 7.05 -7.07 22.02
C LEU A 193 5.62 -7.16 21.46
N SER A 194 5.09 -6.05 20.96
CA SER A 194 3.79 -6.06 20.28
C SER A 194 3.93 -6.72 18.90
N LEU A 195 2.82 -7.28 18.38
CA LEU A 195 2.82 -7.84 17.03
C LEU A 195 3.22 -6.80 15.97
N THR A 196 2.82 -5.54 16.15
CA THR A 196 3.24 -4.42 15.28
C THR A 196 4.76 -4.22 15.31
N ALA A 197 5.38 -4.26 16.50
CA ALA A 197 6.82 -4.11 16.61
C ALA A 197 7.56 -5.28 15.97
N ALA A 198 7.10 -6.53 16.18
CA ALA A 198 7.65 -7.71 15.53
C ALA A 198 7.56 -7.60 13.99
N THR A 199 6.41 -7.18 13.48
CA THR A 199 6.20 -6.99 12.05
C THR A 199 7.15 -5.94 11.47
N ARG A 200 7.28 -4.78 12.13
CA ARG A 200 8.20 -3.72 11.71
C ARG A 200 9.66 -4.18 11.69
N GLN A 201 10.07 -4.89 12.71
CA GLN A 201 11.45 -5.42 12.83
C GLN A 201 11.75 -6.41 11.69
N LEU A 202 10.82 -7.33 11.38
CA LEU A 202 10.99 -8.32 10.32
C LEU A 202 10.92 -7.70 8.91
N LEU A 203 10.11 -6.65 8.71
CA LEU A 203 10.05 -5.90 7.45
C LEU A 203 11.18 -4.88 7.28
N GLY A 204 11.92 -4.54 8.35
CA GLY A 204 12.95 -3.51 8.32
C GLY A 204 12.40 -2.10 8.09
N ILE A 205 11.20 -1.79 8.58
CA ILE A 205 10.50 -0.50 8.38
C ILE A 205 10.31 0.24 9.70
N GLU A 206 10.30 1.58 9.65
CA GLU A 206 10.12 2.43 10.83
C GLU A 206 8.71 3.02 10.95
N HIS A 207 7.95 3.10 9.85
CA HIS A 207 6.61 3.66 9.85
C HIS A 207 5.57 2.70 10.47
N ALA A 208 4.38 3.24 10.75
CA ALA A 208 3.29 2.46 11.29
C ALA A 208 2.79 1.42 10.26
N VAL A 209 2.57 0.19 10.69
CA VAL A 209 2.05 -0.92 9.89
C VAL A 209 0.91 -1.60 10.64
N GLN A 210 -0.11 -2.03 9.91
CA GLN A 210 -1.12 -2.94 10.45
C GLN A 210 -0.54 -4.36 10.43
N PRO A 211 -0.35 -5.02 11.58
CA PRO A 211 0.37 -6.29 11.62
C PRO A 211 -0.46 -7.48 11.11
N SER A 212 -1.77 -7.48 11.29
CA SER A 212 -2.65 -8.63 11.07
C SER A 212 -2.54 -9.31 9.70
N PRO A 213 -2.31 -8.61 8.59
CA PRO A 213 -2.16 -9.23 7.26
C PRO A 213 -0.90 -10.06 7.09
N TYR A 214 0.14 -9.74 7.87
CA TYR A 214 1.46 -10.37 7.74
C TYR A 214 1.61 -11.66 8.54
N TRP A 215 0.55 -12.12 9.21
CA TRP A 215 0.63 -13.28 10.09
C TRP A 215 -0.47 -14.27 9.82
N THR A 216 -0.14 -15.53 9.97
CA THR A 216 -1.10 -16.63 9.96
C THR A 216 -0.99 -17.46 11.21
N TYR A 217 -2.13 -18.03 11.62
CA TYR A 217 -2.24 -19.02 12.67
C TYR A 217 -3.06 -20.20 12.14
N ASP A 218 -2.53 -21.42 12.25
CA ASP A 218 -3.17 -22.65 11.75
C ASP A 218 -3.67 -22.51 10.28
N GLY A 219 -2.83 -21.88 9.44
CA GLY A 219 -3.11 -21.65 8.03
C GLY A 219 -4.14 -20.55 7.73
N LYS A 220 -4.69 -19.88 8.75
CA LYS A 220 -5.65 -18.78 8.60
C LYS A 220 -4.97 -17.43 8.80
N SER A 221 -5.34 -16.45 7.98
CA SER A 221 -4.85 -15.07 8.16
C SER A 221 -5.39 -14.46 9.46
N LEU A 222 -4.51 -13.81 10.22
CA LEU A 222 -4.90 -13.06 11.42
C LEU A 222 -5.86 -11.93 11.08
N LEU A 223 -5.74 -11.32 9.90
CA LEU A 223 -6.68 -10.29 9.44
C LEU A 223 -8.09 -10.86 9.26
N ALA A 224 -8.20 -12.05 8.66
CA ALA A 224 -9.50 -12.72 8.51
C ALA A 224 -10.10 -13.04 9.88
N MET A 225 -9.32 -13.65 10.79
CA MET A 225 -9.75 -13.96 12.15
C MET A 225 -10.18 -12.70 12.92
N TYR A 226 -9.42 -11.61 12.79
CA TYR A 226 -9.75 -10.32 13.38
C TYR A 226 -11.08 -9.78 12.86
N ASN A 227 -11.26 -9.78 11.53
CA ASN A 227 -12.49 -9.29 10.92
C ASN A 227 -13.72 -10.14 11.29
N ASP A 228 -13.55 -11.45 11.37
CA ASP A 228 -14.62 -12.37 11.77
C ASP A 228 -15.05 -12.17 13.24
N THR A 229 -14.07 -11.86 14.12
CA THR A 229 -14.31 -11.69 15.57
C THR A 229 -14.90 -10.32 15.89
N TYR A 230 -14.38 -9.27 15.25
CA TYR A 230 -14.78 -7.89 15.51
C TYR A 230 -15.68 -7.35 14.40
N VAL A 231 -16.69 -8.14 14.00
CA VAL A 231 -17.79 -7.65 13.17
C VAL A 231 -18.49 -6.54 13.94
N LEU A 232 -18.50 -5.34 13.39
CA LEU A 232 -19.30 -4.26 13.96
C LEU A 232 -20.75 -4.55 13.57
N GLU A 233 -21.54 -4.95 14.54
CA GLU A 233 -22.99 -4.98 14.40
C GLU A 233 -23.44 -3.54 14.09
N GLY A 234 -23.99 -3.35 12.88
CA GLY A 234 -24.52 -2.08 12.39
C GLY A 234 -25.88 -1.75 12.96
#